data_a9121cc3311af87284dee35bdb0a7432
#
_entry.id   a9121cc3311af87284dee35bdb0a7432
#
_cell.length_a   1.000
_cell.length_b   1.000
_cell.length_c   1.000
_cell.angle_alpha   90.00
_cell.angle_beta   90.00
_cell.angle_gamma   90.00
#
_symmetry.space_group_name_H-M   'P 1'
#
loop_
_entity.id
_entity.type
_entity.pdbx_description
1 polymer ?
#
loop_
_entity_poly.entity_id
_entity_poly.type
_entity_poly.pdbx_seq_one_letter_code
_entity_poly.pdbx_strand_id
1 'polypeptide(L)'
;MNASEIFQECIGKRLPPLVMKYQPYKGKYETFPYIHASRDDFESAFSSLLFDAIIFYAYEKNEIEYAYERGRLDDLHKAARSAYESRVPKTENLNDGLMGELALDSFIKCFFENIELLYSRVKYYERYPKKDADVKRKGHEIKGYDGLLFSSEKGKKHMWVGQVKTGTWDYCFTGIKEDIDKSILKHYFASAMAIMADIMMATSDLSHDLKSIIDDLNDIFFDHPTETEERHSKIIEYFKGKKIVIRIPCMIIAEEEEYSDTEKLLASIKSRCAKAFDGFCENNDCGLDIEIMLMVFPVRDLKKLRQAFLDERTCKKSEGT
;
A
#
# COMPACT_ATOMS: atom_id res chain seq x y z
N MET A 1 -4.23 -5.49 -22.88
CA MET A 1 -4.80 -5.36 -21.51
C MET A 1 -4.03 -4.27 -20.78
N ASN A 2 -4.74 -3.42 -20.05
CA ASN A 2 -4.06 -2.44 -19.20
C ASN A 2 -3.59 -3.06 -17.88
N ALA A 3 -2.68 -2.40 -17.17
CA ALA A 3 -2.06 -2.95 -15.96
C ALA A 3 -3.07 -3.32 -14.85
N SER A 4 -4.19 -2.59 -14.73
CA SER A 4 -5.25 -2.90 -13.77
C SER A 4 -5.99 -4.19 -14.14
N GLU A 5 -6.29 -4.40 -15.43
CA GLU A 5 -6.90 -5.65 -15.91
C GLU A 5 -5.95 -6.83 -15.71
N ILE A 6 -4.65 -6.65 -15.98
CA ILE A 6 -3.62 -7.66 -15.75
C ILE A 6 -3.53 -8.00 -14.25
N PHE A 7 -3.55 -6.99 -13.36
CA PHE A 7 -3.60 -7.22 -11.92
C PHE A 7 -4.84 -8.05 -11.53
N GLN A 8 -6.02 -7.69 -12.04
CA GLN A 8 -7.25 -8.44 -11.75
C GLN A 8 -7.17 -9.89 -12.22
N GLU A 9 -6.53 -10.15 -13.36
CA GLU A 9 -6.33 -11.50 -13.85
C GLU A 9 -5.33 -12.30 -13.01
N CYS A 10 -4.19 -11.70 -12.68
CA CYS A 10 -3.10 -12.40 -12.01
C CYS A 10 -3.29 -12.54 -10.49
N ILE A 11 -3.84 -11.52 -9.83
CA ILE A 11 -3.97 -11.42 -8.37
C ILE A 11 -5.43 -11.30 -7.94
N GLY A 12 -6.21 -10.41 -8.58
CA GLY A 12 -7.55 -10.06 -8.18
C GLY A 12 -8.50 -11.25 -8.09
N LYS A 13 -8.41 -12.21 -9.03
CA LYS A 13 -9.21 -13.45 -9.03
C LYS A 13 -8.76 -14.47 -7.97
N ARG A 14 -7.52 -14.38 -7.51
CA ARG A 14 -6.92 -15.33 -6.55
C ARG A 14 -7.09 -14.90 -5.10
N LEU A 15 -7.24 -13.59 -4.83
CA LEU A 15 -7.36 -13.07 -3.48
C LEU A 15 -8.73 -13.38 -2.83
N PRO A 16 -9.91 -13.18 -3.47
CA PRO A 16 -11.21 -13.45 -2.85
C PRO A 16 -11.43 -14.88 -2.37
N PRO A 17 -10.90 -15.93 -3.03
CA PRO A 17 -10.95 -17.29 -2.48
C PRO A 17 -10.13 -17.50 -1.20
N LEU A 18 -9.18 -16.61 -0.90
CA LEU A 18 -8.34 -16.67 0.30
C LEU A 18 -8.85 -15.74 1.40
N VAL A 19 -9.45 -14.60 1.01
CA VAL A 19 -9.84 -13.54 1.94
C VAL A 19 -11.24 -13.03 1.59
N MET A 20 -12.13 -13.09 2.56
CA MET A 20 -13.50 -12.59 2.44
C MET A 20 -13.62 -11.20 3.05
N LYS A 21 -14.15 -10.25 2.29
CA LYS A 21 -14.54 -8.92 2.80
C LYS A 21 -15.95 -8.98 3.36
N TYR A 22 -16.15 -8.49 4.56
CA TYR A 22 -17.47 -8.38 5.19
C TYR A 22 -18.00 -6.95 5.16
N GLN A 23 -19.29 -6.79 5.49
CA GLN A 23 -19.93 -5.49 5.53
C GLN A 23 -19.23 -4.56 6.54
N PRO A 24 -18.95 -3.31 6.16
CA PRO A 24 -18.25 -2.40 7.04
C PRO A 24 -19.10 -1.98 8.22
N TYR A 25 -18.44 -1.71 9.33
CA TYR A 25 -19.07 -1.12 10.52
C TYR A 25 -18.90 0.39 10.50
N LYS A 26 -19.99 1.10 10.76
CA LYS A 26 -19.95 2.55 11.00
C LYS A 26 -19.72 2.81 12.49
N GLY A 27 -18.58 3.39 12.81
CA GLY A 27 -18.18 3.84 14.14
C GLY A 27 -17.61 5.26 14.04
N LYS A 28 -16.64 5.58 14.90
CA LYS A 28 -15.87 6.82 14.73
C LYS A 28 -15.19 6.82 13.35
N TYR A 29 -14.59 5.68 12.98
CA TYR A 29 -14.04 5.41 11.64
C TYR A 29 -14.78 4.25 11.01
N GLU A 30 -14.86 4.25 9.68
CA GLU A 30 -15.43 3.11 8.97
C GLU A 30 -14.45 1.92 9.05
N THR A 31 -14.94 0.78 9.56
CA THR A 31 -14.14 -0.42 9.74
C THR A 31 -14.55 -1.48 8.74
N PHE A 32 -13.59 -1.92 7.93
CA PHE A 32 -13.73 -2.96 6.93
C PHE A 32 -13.11 -4.25 7.45
N PRO A 33 -13.91 -5.23 7.91
CA PRO A 33 -13.40 -6.51 8.38
C PRO A 33 -13.12 -7.43 7.22
N TYR A 34 -11.99 -8.13 7.29
CA TYR A 34 -11.58 -9.18 6.38
C TYR A 34 -11.29 -10.45 7.18
N ILE A 35 -11.69 -11.61 6.66
CA ILE A 35 -11.45 -12.89 7.32
C ILE A 35 -10.85 -13.84 6.29
N HIS A 36 -9.79 -14.55 6.64
CA HIS A 36 -9.21 -15.54 5.75
C HIS A 36 -10.09 -16.81 5.67
N ALA A 37 -10.01 -17.50 4.54
CA ALA A 37 -10.64 -18.78 4.35
C ALA A 37 -10.09 -19.82 5.33
N SER A 38 -10.98 -20.68 5.84
CA SER A 38 -10.58 -21.81 6.71
C SER A 38 -10.00 -22.93 5.85
N ARG A 39 -8.68 -22.89 5.66
CA ARG A 39 -7.91 -23.91 4.93
C ARG A 39 -6.53 -24.10 5.55
N ASP A 40 -6.03 -25.33 5.51
CA ASP A 40 -4.77 -25.68 6.18
C ASP A 40 -3.52 -25.06 5.55
N ASP A 41 -3.59 -24.72 4.27
CA ASP A 41 -2.48 -24.12 3.51
C ASP A 41 -2.61 -22.59 3.34
N PHE A 42 -3.46 -21.94 4.16
CA PHE A 42 -3.75 -20.51 4.01
C PHE A 42 -2.47 -19.67 4.01
N GLU A 43 -1.58 -19.85 5.00
CA GLU A 43 -0.39 -19.01 5.14
C GLU A 43 0.54 -19.14 3.93
N SER A 44 0.71 -20.36 3.41
CA SER A 44 1.52 -20.61 2.21
C SER A 44 0.85 -20.02 0.95
N ALA A 45 -0.44 -20.26 0.75
CA ALA A 45 -1.17 -19.78 -0.42
C ALA A 45 -1.24 -18.24 -0.45
N PHE A 46 -1.48 -17.61 0.70
CA PHE A 46 -1.54 -16.15 0.82
C PHE A 46 -0.16 -15.52 0.66
N SER A 47 0.89 -16.12 1.24
CA SER A 47 2.27 -15.66 1.06
C SER A 47 2.72 -15.75 -0.39
N SER A 48 2.41 -16.86 -1.09
CA SER A 48 2.72 -17.01 -2.51
C SER A 48 1.98 -15.97 -3.37
N LEU A 49 0.71 -15.69 -3.07
CA LEU A 49 -0.05 -14.65 -3.76
C LEU A 49 0.57 -13.26 -3.54
N LEU A 50 0.93 -12.91 -2.30
CA LEU A 50 1.58 -11.63 -2.01
C LEU A 50 2.96 -11.53 -2.66
N PHE A 51 3.70 -12.63 -2.73
CA PHE A 51 4.98 -12.66 -3.44
C PHE A 51 4.78 -12.40 -4.94
N ASP A 52 3.79 -13.01 -5.56
CA ASP A 52 3.44 -12.77 -6.97
C ASP A 52 3.00 -11.32 -7.21
N ALA A 53 2.37 -10.68 -6.23
CA ALA A 53 1.97 -9.27 -6.32
C ALA A 53 3.16 -8.28 -6.33
N ILE A 54 4.38 -8.72 -6.03
CA ILE A 54 5.61 -7.90 -6.09
C ILE A 54 5.78 -7.24 -7.46
N ILE A 55 5.33 -7.88 -8.54
CA ILE A 55 5.41 -7.30 -9.90
C ILE A 55 4.67 -5.96 -9.93
N PHE A 56 3.46 -5.92 -9.37
CA PHE A 56 2.60 -4.73 -9.35
C PHE A 56 3.04 -3.68 -8.32
N TYR A 57 3.96 -4.05 -7.45
CA TYR A 57 4.60 -3.19 -6.48
C TYR A 57 5.91 -2.61 -7.00
N ALA A 58 6.64 -3.35 -7.85
CA ALA A 58 8.00 -3.04 -8.28
C ALA A 58 8.11 -2.49 -9.70
N TYR A 59 7.14 -2.78 -10.57
CA TYR A 59 7.14 -2.33 -11.97
C TYR A 59 6.17 -1.18 -12.22
N GLU A 60 6.51 -0.34 -13.19
CA GLU A 60 5.61 0.69 -13.70
C GLU A 60 4.52 0.06 -14.60
N LYS A 61 3.43 0.79 -14.78
CA LYS A 61 2.28 0.35 -15.56
C LYS A 61 2.65 -0.15 -16.97
N ASN A 62 3.40 0.65 -17.70
CA ASN A 62 3.86 0.30 -19.06
C ASN A 62 4.79 -0.92 -19.09
N GLU A 63 5.57 -1.15 -18.04
CA GLU A 63 6.44 -2.32 -17.94
C GLU A 63 5.62 -3.60 -17.69
N ILE A 64 4.56 -3.52 -16.87
CA ILE A 64 3.61 -4.61 -16.63
C ILE A 64 2.90 -4.98 -17.94
N GLU A 65 2.37 -3.99 -18.65
CA GLU A 65 1.69 -4.17 -19.92
C GLU A 65 2.61 -4.79 -20.98
N TYR A 66 3.83 -4.27 -21.12
CA TYR A 66 4.84 -4.84 -22.01
C TYR A 66 5.23 -6.28 -21.63
N ALA A 67 5.41 -6.55 -20.33
CA ALA A 67 5.75 -7.90 -19.87
C ALA A 67 4.62 -8.90 -20.17
N TYR A 68 3.36 -8.48 -19.99
CA TYR A 68 2.18 -9.29 -20.32
C TYR A 68 2.11 -9.60 -21.82
N GLU A 69 2.22 -8.59 -22.69
CA GLU A 69 2.18 -8.75 -24.14
C GLU A 69 3.27 -9.69 -24.67
N ARG A 70 4.39 -9.80 -23.96
CA ARG A 70 5.51 -10.69 -24.30
C ARG A 70 5.43 -12.07 -23.65
N GLY A 71 4.33 -12.42 -22.99
CA GLY A 71 4.18 -13.68 -22.28
C GLY A 71 5.13 -13.88 -21.09
N ARG A 72 5.75 -12.78 -20.61
CA ARG A 72 6.69 -12.85 -19.48
C ARG A 72 6.00 -13.06 -18.13
N LEU A 73 4.69 -12.86 -18.08
CA LEU A 73 3.85 -13.09 -16.90
C LEU A 73 3.15 -14.45 -16.93
N ASP A 74 3.41 -15.30 -17.94
CA ASP A 74 2.85 -16.66 -18.01
C ASP A 74 3.31 -17.53 -16.81
N ASP A 75 4.56 -17.34 -16.34
CA ASP A 75 5.05 -17.81 -15.04
C ASP A 75 5.18 -16.62 -14.10
N LEU A 76 4.07 -16.26 -13.46
CA LEU A 76 3.96 -15.08 -12.61
C LEU A 76 4.95 -15.14 -11.44
N HIS A 77 5.12 -16.31 -10.83
CA HIS A 77 6.03 -16.50 -9.70
C HIS A 77 7.50 -16.26 -10.10
N LYS A 78 7.91 -16.75 -11.26
CA LYS A 78 9.26 -16.50 -11.80
C LYS A 78 9.46 -15.01 -12.11
N ALA A 79 8.46 -14.35 -12.68
CA ALA A 79 8.51 -12.93 -12.94
C ALA A 79 8.59 -12.11 -11.63
N ALA A 80 7.81 -12.47 -10.60
CA ALA A 80 7.86 -11.87 -9.27
C ALA A 80 9.24 -12.03 -8.63
N ARG A 81 9.85 -13.20 -8.75
CA ARG A 81 11.22 -13.45 -8.27
C ARG A 81 12.23 -12.55 -8.96
N SER A 82 12.15 -12.43 -10.28
CA SER A 82 13.01 -11.51 -11.03
C SER A 82 12.84 -10.07 -10.59
N ALA A 83 11.60 -9.63 -10.36
CA ALA A 83 11.29 -8.30 -9.86
C ALA A 83 11.85 -8.08 -8.45
N TYR A 84 11.67 -9.04 -7.55
CA TYR A 84 12.20 -9.00 -6.19
C TYR A 84 13.73 -8.90 -6.19
N GLU A 85 14.41 -9.74 -6.96
CA GLU A 85 15.88 -9.77 -7.02
C GLU A 85 16.50 -8.51 -7.62
N SER A 86 15.84 -7.93 -8.62
CA SER A 86 16.37 -6.77 -9.35
C SER A 86 15.98 -5.43 -8.76
N ARG A 87 14.87 -5.34 -8.02
CA ARG A 87 14.26 -4.05 -7.66
C ARG A 87 13.96 -3.86 -6.19
N VAL A 88 13.57 -4.91 -5.47
CA VAL A 88 13.20 -4.79 -4.07
C VAL A 88 14.43 -4.85 -3.18
N PRO A 89 14.58 -3.94 -2.18
CA PRO A 89 15.66 -4.01 -1.21
C PRO A 89 15.65 -5.35 -0.48
N LYS A 90 16.78 -6.05 -0.47
CA LYS A 90 16.87 -7.37 0.15
C LYS A 90 16.98 -7.25 1.66
N THR A 91 16.09 -7.94 2.36
CA THR A 91 16.14 -8.13 3.80
C THR A 91 15.71 -9.54 4.15
N GLU A 92 16.37 -10.15 5.13
CA GLU A 92 16.01 -11.45 5.70
C GLU A 92 15.18 -11.31 6.99
N ASN A 93 14.79 -10.07 7.33
CA ASN A 93 14.03 -9.81 8.53
C ASN A 93 12.57 -10.25 8.37
N LEU A 94 12.11 -11.14 9.25
CA LEU A 94 10.71 -11.58 9.34
C LEU A 94 9.73 -10.43 9.63
N ASN A 95 10.20 -9.38 10.27
CA ASN A 95 9.39 -8.25 10.72
C ASN A 95 9.50 -7.03 9.79
N ASP A 96 10.02 -7.20 8.58
CA ASP A 96 9.99 -6.11 7.62
C ASP A 96 8.55 -5.79 7.17
N GLY A 97 8.33 -4.57 6.72
CA GLY A 97 7.00 -4.07 6.34
C GLY A 97 6.46 -4.61 5.02
N LEU A 98 7.32 -5.19 4.16
CA LEU A 98 6.98 -5.51 2.77
C LEU A 98 5.72 -6.38 2.63
N MET A 99 5.58 -7.44 3.46
CA MET A 99 4.38 -8.30 3.42
C MET A 99 3.10 -7.50 3.69
N GLY A 100 3.13 -6.62 4.68
CA GLY A 100 2.00 -5.77 5.03
C GLY A 100 1.65 -4.78 3.92
N GLU A 101 2.66 -4.16 3.31
CA GLU A 101 2.50 -3.22 2.21
C GLU A 101 1.90 -3.87 0.97
N LEU A 102 2.37 -5.06 0.61
CA LEU A 102 1.81 -5.86 -0.49
C LEU A 102 0.37 -6.28 -0.20
N ALA A 103 0.06 -6.62 1.05
CA ALA A 103 -1.30 -6.94 1.46
C ALA A 103 -2.21 -5.70 1.33
N LEU A 104 -1.83 -4.55 1.89
CA LEU A 104 -2.58 -3.30 1.79
C LEU A 104 -2.87 -2.95 0.32
N ASP A 105 -1.84 -2.94 -0.53
CA ASP A 105 -1.95 -2.64 -1.94
C ASP A 105 -2.89 -3.61 -2.67
N SER A 106 -2.72 -4.92 -2.43
CA SER A 106 -3.58 -5.95 -3.03
C SER A 106 -5.03 -5.84 -2.59
N PHE A 107 -5.29 -5.58 -1.30
CA PHE A 107 -6.65 -5.44 -0.79
C PHE A 107 -7.35 -4.21 -1.35
N ILE A 108 -6.66 -3.08 -1.43
CA ILE A 108 -7.24 -1.87 -2.02
C ILE A 108 -7.61 -2.13 -3.49
N LYS A 109 -6.69 -2.64 -4.28
CA LYS A 109 -6.90 -2.93 -5.71
C LYS A 109 -7.98 -3.98 -5.98
N CYS A 110 -8.15 -4.96 -5.08
CA CYS A 110 -9.15 -6.02 -5.25
C CYS A 110 -10.54 -5.65 -4.74
N PHE A 111 -10.64 -4.87 -3.69
CA PHE A 111 -11.89 -4.65 -2.97
C PHE A 111 -12.46 -3.24 -3.09
N PHE A 112 -11.76 -2.33 -3.74
CA PHE A 112 -12.25 -0.98 -4.03
C PHE A 112 -12.17 -0.71 -5.53
N GLU A 113 -13.21 -0.07 -6.06
CA GLU A 113 -13.32 0.26 -7.47
C GLU A 113 -12.68 1.61 -7.81
N ASN A 114 -12.36 1.82 -9.08
CA ASN A 114 -11.89 3.09 -9.64
C ASN A 114 -10.63 3.65 -8.96
N ILE A 115 -9.75 2.76 -8.49
CA ILE A 115 -8.46 3.15 -7.94
C ILE A 115 -7.43 3.27 -9.06
N GLU A 116 -6.83 4.42 -9.18
CA GLU A 116 -5.70 4.66 -10.07
C GLU A 116 -4.39 4.42 -9.31
N LEU A 117 -3.59 3.54 -9.86
CA LEU A 117 -2.28 3.21 -9.30
C LEU A 117 -1.32 4.36 -9.52
N LEU A 118 -0.79 4.89 -8.42
CA LEU A 118 0.17 5.94 -8.52
C LEU A 118 1.60 5.44 -8.71
N TYR A 119 1.99 4.22 -8.51
CA TYR A 119 3.30 3.64 -8.86
C TYR A 119 3.86 2.58 -7.94
N SER A 120 4.86 1.96 -8.54
CA SER A 120 5.95 1.23 -7.92
C SER A 120 6.50 2.00 -6.71
N ARG A 121 6.36 1.45 -5.51
CA ARG A 121 6.95 2.01 -4.29
C ARG A 121 8.47 1.84 -4.23
N VAL A 122 8.99 1.00 -5.10
CA VAL A 122 10.42 0.79 -5.20
C VAL A 122 11.00 1.85 -6.10
N LYS A 123 11.61 2.85 -5.50
CA LYS A 123 12.33 3.88 -6.25
C LYS A 123 13.34 3.22 -7.18
N TYR A 124 13.13 3.38 -8.48
CA TYR A 124 14.14 3.03 -9.44
C TYR A 124 15.40 3.83 -9.18
N TYR A 125 16.47 3.09 -9.23
CA TYR A 125 17.76 3.68 -9.37
C TYR A 125 17.81 4.73 -10.44
N GLU A 126 18.57 5.80 -10.10
CA GLU A 126 18.95 6.86 -11.01
C GLU A 126 19.08 6.36 -12.44
N ARG A 127 18.28 6.89 -13.34
CA ARG A 127 18.38 6.69 -14.80
C ARG A 127 19.72 7.13 -15.37
N TYR A 128 20.57 7.72 -14.52
CA TYR A 128 21.89 8.19 -14.92
C TYR A 128 22.97 7.43 -14.15
N PRO A 129 23.74 6.56 -14.82
CA PRO A 129 24.88 5.96 -14.18
C PRO A 129 25.90 7.07 -13.89
N LYS A 130 26.11 7.39 -12.62
CA LYS A 130 27.34 8.08 -12.23
C LYS A 130 28.49 7.22 -12.69
N LYS A 131 29.49 7.85 -13.33
CA LYS A 131 30.64 7.19 -13.95
C LYS A 131 31.53 6.37 -13.01
N ASP A 132 31.22 6.30 -11.74
CA ASP A 132 31.98 5.52 -10.75
C ASP A 132 31.35 4.15 -10.54
N ALA A 133 31.99 3.16 -11.15
CA ALA A 133 31.52 1.79 -11.30
C ALA A 133 31.47 0.95 -9.99
N ASP A 134 31.83 1.51 -8.84
CA ASP A 134 32.02 0.74 -7.60
C ASP A 134 30.92 0.89 -6.52
N VAL A 135 29.88 1.67 -6.78
CA VAL A 135 28.78 1.79 -5.83
C VAL A 135 27.76 0.68 -6.12
N LYS A 136 27.75 -0.35 -5.28
CA LYS A 136 26.65 -1.34 -5.25
C LYS A 136 25.31 -0.59 -5.15
N ARG A 137 24.57 -0.60 -6.24
CA ARG A 137 23.28 0.06 -6.36
C ARG A 137 22.31 -0.57 -5.38
N LYS A 138 21.99 0.11 -4.29
CA LYS A 138 20.94 -0.30 -3.35
C LYS A 138 19.68 0.46 -3.71
N GLY A 139 18.54 -0.25 -3.89
CA GLY A 139 17.21 0.35 -4.00
C GLY A 139 16.94 1.20 -2.77
N HIS A 140 16.38 2.38 -2.98
CA HIS A 140 15.88 3.19 -1.88
C HIS A 140 14.37 3.04 -1.86
N GLU A 141 13.86 2.58 -0.73
CA GLU A 141 12.44 2.59 -0.44
C GLU A 141 11.95 4.03 -0.31
N ILE A 142 10.80 4.34 -0.91
CA ILE A 142 10.15 5.63 -0.67
C ILE A 142 9.60 5.58 0.75
N LYS A 143 10.25 6.28 1.66
CA LYS A 143 9.81 6.37 3.05
C LYS A 143 8.63 7.33 3.17
N GLY A 144 7.65 6.99 3.99
CA GLY A 144 6.58 7.90 4.40
C GLY A 144 5.21 7.24 4.50
N TYR A 145 4.75 6.57 3.45
CA TYR A 145 3.44 5.91 3.45
C TYR A 145 3.53 4.50 2.88
N ASP A 146 2.73 3.59 3.44
CA ASP A 146 2.68 2.20 3.01
C ASP A 146 1.81 1.98 1.76
N GLY A 147 1.16 3.00 1.27
CA GLY A 147 0.41 3.02 0.01
C GLY A 147 0.10 4.45 -0.41
N LEU A 148 0.22 4.74 -1.70
CA LEU A 148 -0.18 6.01 -2.30
C LEU A 148 -0.98 5.71 -3.57
N LEU A 149 -2.23 6.16 -3.63
CA LEU A 149 -3.18 5.89 -4.69
C LEU A 149 -4.08 7.11 -4.92
N PHE A 150 -4.79 7.11 -6.03
CA PHE A 150 -5.75 8.17 -6.36
C PHE A 150 -7.08 7.55 -6.82
N SER A 151 -8.18 8.23 -6.51
CA SER A 151 -9.46 7.93 -7.13
C SER A 151 -10.28 9.20 -7.36
N SER A 152 -11.11 9.15 -8.39
CA SER A 152 -12.11 10.19 -8.66
C SER A 152 -13.49 9.51 -8.69
N GLU A 153 -14.32 9.80 -7.69
CA GLU A 153 -15.63 9.19 -7.53
C GLU A 153 -16.71 10.27 -7.46
N LYS A 154 -17.66 10.26 -8.40
CA LYS A 154 -18.80 11.20 -8.42
C LYS A 154 -18.39 12.68 -8.29
N GLY A 155 -17.25 13.05 -8.90
CA GLY A 155 -16.71 14.40 -8.85
C GLY A 155 -15.94 14.75 -7.58
N LYS A 156 -15.79 13.82 -6.63
CA LYS A 156 -14.87 13.95 -5.49
C LYS A 156 -13.54 13.29 -5.82
N LYS A 157 -12.46 14.01 -5.55
CA LYS A 157 -11.09 13.54 -5.73
C LYS A 157 -10.55 13.06 -4.38
N HIS A 158 -10.01 11.85 -4.35
CA HIS A 158 -9.43 11.28 -3.15
C HIS A 158 -7.96 10.96 -3.39
N MET A 159 -7.11 11.47 -2.53
CA MET A 159 -5.72 11.03 -2.42
C MET A 159 -5.64 9.99 -1.31
N TRP A 160 -5.24 8.78 -1.64
CA TRP A 160 -5.15 7.68 -0.70
C TRP A 160 -3.74 7.59 -0.13
N VAL A 161 -3.63 7.62 1.19
CA VAL A 161 -2.36 7.62 1.90
C VAL A 161 -2.39 6.48 2.92
N GLY A 162 -1.94 5.31 2.52
CA GLY A 162 -2.07 4.07 3.28
C GLY A 162 -1.06 3.92 4.40
N GLN A 163 -1.49 3.23 5.47
CA GLN A 163 -0.64 2.78 6.57
C GLN A 163 -0.93 1.31 6.89
N VAL A 164 0.09 0.55 7.25
CA VAL A 164 -0.08 -0.85 7.65
C VAL A 164 0.69 -1.15 8.94
N LYS A 165 0.06 -1.91 9.82
CA LYS A 165 0.71 -2.50 11.02
C LYS A 165 0.41 -3.98 11.10
N THR A 166 1.45 -4.76 11.39
CA THR A 166 1.37 -6.21 11.55
C THR A 166 1.91 -6.61 12.91
N GLY A 167 1.12 -7.28 13.75
CA GLY A 167 1.56 -7.67 15.10
C GLY A 167 0.41 -8.06 16.02
N THR A 168 0.58 -7.81 17.32
CA THR A 168 -0.53 -7.92 18.27
C THR A 168 -1.53 -6.77 18.07
N TRP A 169 -2.76 -6.95 18.52
CA TRP A 169 -3.81 -5.93 18.43
C TRP A 169 -3.37 -4.58 19.00
N ASP A 170 -2.83 -4.59 20.21
CA ASP A 170 -2.42 -3.36 20.91
C ASP A 170 -1.28 -2.64 20.16
N TYR A 171 -0.31 -3.39 19.66
CA TYR A 171 0.76 -2.84 18.83
C TYR A 171 0.22 -2.18 17.56
N CYS A 172 -0.69 -2.88 16.86
CA CYS A 172 -1.27 -2.36 15.63
C CYS A 172 -2.09 -1.09 15.88
N PHE A 173 -2.97 -1.09 16.88
CA PHE A 173 -3.79 0.08 17.19
C PHE A 173 -2.95 1.27 17.67
N THR A 174 -1.96 1.03 18.51
CA THR A 174 -1.06 2.09 18.99
C THR A 174 -0.28 2.69 17.81
N GLY A 175 0.32 1.83 16.97
CA GLY A 175 1.08 2.28 15.81
C GLY A 175 0.23 3.06 14.79
N ILE A 176 -0.99 2.62 14.51
CA ILE A 176 -1.90 3.35 13.61
C ILE A 176 -2.28 4.73 14.18
N LYS A 177 -2.60 4.80 15.48
CA LYS A 177 -2.90 6.09 16.13
C LYS A 177 -1.71 7.06 16.09
N GLU A 178 -0.51 6.53 16.35
CA GLU A 178 0.71 7.33 16.26
C GLU A 178 0.99 7.81 14.83
N ASP A 179 0.77 6.97 13.82
CA ASP A 179 0.95 7.36 12.43
C ASP A 179 -0.07 8.41 12.01
N ILE A 180 -1.33 8.29 12.42
CA ILE A 180 -2.35 9.30 12.15
C ILE A 180 -1.95 10.63 12.79
N ASP A 181 -1.54 10.64 14.05
CA ASP A 181 -1.21 11.87 14.79
C ASP A 181 0.07 12.53 14.27
N LYS A 182 1.12 11.74 13.99
CA LYS A 182 2.45 12.27 13.71
C LYS A 182 2.71 12.48 12.23
N SER A 183 2.23 11.57 11.39
CA SER A 183 2.71 11.47 10.00
C SER A 183 1.81 12.19 9.01
N ILE A 184 0.50 12.21 9.23
CA ILE A 184 -0.44 12.65 8.21
C ILE A 184 -0.61 14.16 8.24
N LEU A 185 -0.39 14.77 9.39
CA LEU A 185 -0.84 16.14 9.64
C LEU A 185 0.27 17.18 9.75
N LYS A 186 1.55 16.81 9.92
CA LYS A 186 2.58 17.82 10.22
C LYS A 186 3.62 18.06 9.12
N HIS A 187 4.38 17.07 8.73
CA HIS A 187 5.48 17.28 7.78
C HIS A 187 5.50 16.24 6.65
N TYR A 188 5.08 15.01 6.93
CA TYR A 188 5.19 13.90 5.99
C TYR A 188 4.26 14.02 4.79
N PHE A 189 3.06 14.60 4.95
CA PHE A 189 2.12 14.74 3.83
C PHE A 189 2.72 15.58 2.70
N ALA A 190 3.29 16.73 3.02
CA ALA A 190 3.90 17.60 2.02
C ALA A 190 5.15 16.98 1.38
N SER A 191 5.99 16.30 2.18
CA SER A 191 7.17 15.59 1.66
C SER A 191 6.78 14.42 0.78
N ALA A 192 5.73 13.67 1.13
CA ALA A 192 5.22 12.58 0.28
C ALA A 192 4.64 13.11 -1.03
N MET A 193 3.96 14.26 -1.00
CA MET A 193 3.47 14.91 -2.22
C MET A 193 4.61 15.39 -3.12
N ALA A 194 5.73 15.86 -2.55
CA ALA A 194 6.93 16.20 -3.30
C ALA A 194 7.52 14.97 -4.02
N ILE A 195 7.69 13.88 -3.29
CA ILE A 195 8.18 12.61 -3.86
C ILE A 195 7.22 12.09 -4.93
N MET A 196 5.93 12.22 -4.70
CA MET A 196 4.90 11.86 -5.66
C MET A 196 5.03 12.64 -6.96
N ALA A 197 5.15 13.96 -6.89
CA ALA A 197 5.29 14.81 -8.08
C ALA A 197 6.55 14.42 -8.90
N ASP A 198 7.69 14.18 -8.24
CA ASP A 198 8.93 13.74 -8.90
C ASP A 198 8.78 12.38 -9.62
N ILE A 199 8.03 11.45 -9.01
CA ILE A 199 7.80 10.12 -9.59
C ILE A 199 6.88 10.22 -10.80
N MET A 200 5.85 11.04 -10.71
CA MET A 200 4.75 11.11 -11.65
C MET A 200 5.09 11.87 -12.93
N MET A 201 6.13 12.72 -12.93
CA MET A 201 6.64 13.33 -14.16
C MET A 201 7.11 12.31 -15.20
N ALA A 202 7.35 11.07 -14.80
CA ALA A 202 7.87 10.02 -15.68
C ALA A 202 6.79 9.19 -16.39
N THR A 203 5.49 9.39 -16.11
CA THR A 203 4.43 8.52 -16.62
C THR A 203 3.45 9.24 -17.52
N SER A 204 3.25 8.66 -18.71
CA SER A 204 2.39 9.24 -19.76
C SER A 204 0.90 8.95 -19.62
N ASP A 205 0.49 8.02 -18.75
CA ASP A 205 -0.83 7.35 -18.80
C ASP A 205 -1.69 7.59 -17.55
N LEU A 206 -1.64 8.81 -17.03
CA LEU A 206 -2.46 9.24 -15.89
C LEU A 206 -3.81 9.79 -16.35
N SER A 207 -4.84 9.64 -15.52
CA SER A 207 -6.10 10.33 -15.73
C SER A 207 -5.89 11.85 -15.81
N HIS A 208 -6.78 12.54 -16.52
CA HIS A 208 -6.70 13.99 -16.66
C HIS A 208 -6.72 14.69 -15.28
N ASP A 209 -7.53 14.18 -14.35
CA ASP A 209 -7.64 14.73 -13.00
C ASP A 209 -6.34 14.63 -12.23
N LEU A 210 -5.72 13.47 -12.29
CA LEU A 210 -4.46 13.23 -11.59
C LEU A 210 -3.31 14.02 -12.23
N LYS A 211 -3.27 14.08 -13.55
CA LYS A 211 -2.31 14.89 -14.30
C LYS A 211 -2.36 16.36 -13.88
N SER A 212 -3.57 16.94 -13.81
CA SER A 212 -3.74 18.32 -13.35
C SER A 212 -3.26 18.54 -11.92
N ILE A 213 -3.46 17.57 -11.01
CA ILE A 213 -2.96 17.67 -9.63
C ILE A 213 -1.43 17.68 -9.61
N ILE A 214 -0.80 16.85 -10.43
CA ILE A 214 0.67 16.75 -10.50
C ILE A 214 1.26 18.03 -11.07
N ASP A 215 0.70 18.53 -12.16
CA ASP A 215 1.18 19.76 -12.80
C ASP A 215 1.09 20.91 -11.81
N ASP A 216 -0.04 21.09 -11.12
CA ASP A 216 -0.23 22.12 -10.09
C ASP A 216 0.78 21.94 -8.90
N LEU A 217 1.04 20.71 -8.47
CA LEU A 217 2.03 20.44 -7.42
C LEU A 217 3.46 20.74 -7.89
N ASN A 218 3.79 20.43 -9.14
CA ASN A 218 5.08 20.74 -9.72
C ASN A 218 5.32 22.24 -9.79
N ASP A 219 4.30 23.04 -10.11
CA ASP A 219 4.39 24.48 -10.08
C ASP A 219 4.71 24.99 -8.66
N ILE A 220 4.04 24.45 -7.63
CA ILE A 220 4.34 24.75 -6.22
C ILE A 220 5.80 24.39 -5.87
N PHE A 221 6.31 23.24 -6.33
CA PHE A 221 7.69 22.83 -6.08
C PHE A 221 8.72 23.67 -6.84
N PHE A 222 8.38 24.11 -8.03
CA PHE A 222 9.24 25.00 -8.81
C PHE A 222 9.37 26.38 -8.16
N ASP A 223 8.27 26.92 -7.66
CA ASP A 223 8.25 28.22 -6.98
C ASP A 223 8.88 28.16 -5.58
N HIS A 224 8.78 27.00 -4.91
CA HIS A 224 9.31 26.77 -3.56
C HIS A 224 10.23 25.53 -3.54
N PRO A 225 11.46 25.61 -4.11
CA PRO A 225 12.30 24.44 -4.35
C PRO A 225 12.86 23.82 -3.06
N THR A 226 12.90 24.58 -1.96
CA THR A 226 13.35 24.06 -0.66
C THR A 226 12.18 23.59 0.16
N GLU A 227 12.38 22.50 0.93
CA GLU A 227 11.41 22.01 1.88
C GLU A 227 11.28 22.99 3.06
N THR A 228 10.25 23.83 3.03
CA THR A 228 9.98 24.87 4.02
C THR A 228 8.53 24.81 4.50
N GLU A 229 8.24 25.44 5.63
CA GLU A 229 6.86 25.58 6.12
C GLU A 229 5.96 26.30 5.10
N GLU A 230 6.53 27.22 4.32
CA GLU A 230 5.81 27.93 3.27
C GLU A 230 5.34 26.97 2.18
N ARG A 231 6.24 26.09 1.67
CA ARG A 231 5.88 25.07 0.70
C ARG A 231 4.80 24.11 1.25
N HIS A 232 4.93 23.70 2.51
CA HIS A 232 3.93 22.86 3.17
C HIS A 232 2.56 23.55 3.23
N SER A 233 2.53 24.83 3.60
CA SER A 233 1.31 25.62 3.63
C SER A 233 0.66 25.75 2.25
N LYS A 234 1.45 25.96 1.20
CA LYS A 234 0.96 26.02 -0.18
C LYS A 234 0.33 24.72 -0.66
N ILE A 235 0.95 23.58 -0.33
CA ILE A 235 0.38 22.27 -0.65
C ILE A 235 -0.96 22.06 0.07
N ILE A 236 -1.05 22.40 1.36
CA ILE A 236 -2.28 22.30 2.14
C ILE A 236 -3.37 23.22 1.57
N GLU A 237 -3.05 24.48 1.26
CA GLU A 237 -3.96 25.45 0.63
C GLU A 237 -4.48 24.92 -0.71
N TYR A 238 -3.61 24.31 -1.51
CA TYR A 238 -3.97 23.71 -2.79
C TYR A 238 -4.99 22.57 -2.61
N PHE A 239 -4.74 21.62 -1.70
CA PHE A 239 -5.66 20.51 -1.44
C PHE A 239 -7.03 21.00 -0.94
N LYS A 240 -7.05 22.00 -0.06
CA LYS A 240 -8.30 22.65 0.39
C LYS A 240 -9.04 23.33 -0.75
N GLY A 241 -8.33 24.13 -1.55
CA GLY A 241 -8.91 24.86 -2.68
C GLY A 241 -9.52 23.96 -3.74
N LYS A 242 -8.89 22.83 -4.01
CA LYS A 242 -9.37 21.79 -4.95
C LYS A 242 -10.37 20.82 -4.32
N LYS A 243 -10.64 20.91 -3.01
CA LYS A 243 -11.51 20.00 -2.24
C LYS A 243 -11.11 18.53 -2.41
N ILE A 244 -9.81 18.27 -2.37
CA ILE A 244 -9.28 16.91 -2.44
C ILE A 244 -9.35 16.31 -1.04
N VAL A 245 -10.00 15.16 -0.92
CA VAL A 245 -10.13 14.40 0.34
C VAL A 245 -8.90 13.52 0.52
N ILE A 246 -8.31 13.53 1.70
CA ILE A 246 -7.25 12.60 2.06
C ILE A 246 -7.89 11.36 2.67
N ARG A 247 -7.80 10.24 1.96
CA ARG A 247 -8.32 8.96 2.43
C ARG A 247 -7.20 8.11 2.98
N ILE A 248 -7.33 7.66 4.23
CA ILE A 248 -6.28 6.96 4.95
C ILE A 248 -6.72 5.53 5.24
N PRO A 249 -6.43 4.57 4.34
CA PRO A 249 -6.62 3.16 4.63
C PRO A 249 -5.54 2.69 5.62
N CYS A 250 -5.98 2.32 6.82
CA CYS A 250 -5.15 1.79 7.89
C CYS A 250 -5.33 0.28 7.97
N MET A 251 -4.39 -0.49 7.40
CA MET A 251 -4.47 -1.93 7.44
C MET A 251 -3.87 -2.49 8.73
N ILE A 252 -4.65 -3.31 9.42
CA ILE A 252 -4.34 -3.95 10.68
C ILE A 252 -4.32 -5.46 10.45
N ILE A 253 -3.12 -6.05 10.40
CA ILE A 253 -2.94 -7.51 10.32
C ILE A 253 -2.57 -7.98 11.72
N ALA A 254 -3.57 -8.39 12.50
CA ALA A 254 -3.39 -8.75 13.90
C ALA A 254 -3.47 -10.26 14.12
N GLU A 255 -2.64 -10.76 15.05
CA GLU A 255 -2.73 -12.16 15.48
C GLU A 255 -3.97 -12.39 16.32
N GLU A 256 -4.74 -13.44 15.99
CA GLU A 256 -5.97 -13.81 16.68
C GLU A 256 -6.01 -15.33 16.91
N GLU A 257 -5.81 -15.74 18.15
CA GLU A 257 -5.74 -17.15 18.53
C GLU A 257 -7.11 -17.85 18.43
N GLU A 258 -8.19 -17.12 18.74
CA GLU A 258 -9.56 -17.65 18.71
C GLU A 258 -10.23 -17.51 17.33
N TYR A 259 -9.70 -18.17 16.34
CA TYR A 259 -10.15 -18.05 14.93
C TYR A 259 -11.21 -19.12 14.55
N SER A 260 -12.09 -19.50 15.47
CA SER A 260 -12.96 -20.66 15.25
C SER A 260 -14.38 -20.34 14.74
N ASP A 261 -14.85 -19.10 14.95
CA ASP A 261 -16.22 -18.69 14.66
C ASP A 261 -16.24 -17.29 14.03
N THR A 262 -16.71 -17.23 12.79
CA THR A 262 -16.75 -15.98 12.01
C THR A 262 -17.57 -14.89 12.69
N GLU A 263 -18.74 -15.23 13.27
CA GLU A 263 -19.60 -14.21 13.90
C GLU A 263 -18.95 -13.64 15.16
N LYS A 264 -18.34 -14.49 15.98
CA LYS A 264 -17.59 -14.05 17.16
C LYS A 264 -16.40 -13.20 16.78
N LEU A 265 -15.68 -13.59 15.72
CA LEU A 265 -14.55 -12.83 15.23
C LEU A 265 -14.97 -11.45 14.72
N LEU A 266 -16.04 -11.35 13.96
CA LEU A 266 -16.60 -10.07 13.51
C LEU A 266 -17.04 -9.19 14.69
N ALA A 267 -17.68 -9.78 15.70
CA ALA A 267 -18.04 -9.07 16.92
C ALA A 267 -16.82 -8.59 17.71
N SER A 268 -15.76 -9.42 17.78
CA SER A 268 -14.48 -9.08 18.41
C SER A 268 -13.81 -7.91 17.67
N ILE A 269 -13.70 -7.94 16.35
CA ILE A 269 -13.15 -6.85 15.52
C ILE A 269 -13.89 -5.54 15.84
N LYS A 270 -15.23 -5.58 15.78
CA LYS A 270 -16.06 -4.40 16.05
C LYS A 270 -15.80 -3.83 17.45
N SER A 271 -15.80 -4.68 18.45
CA SER A 271 -15.58 -4.28 19.86
C SER A 271 -14.18 -3.72 20.09
N ARG A 272 -13.14 -4.39 19.56
CA ARG A 272 -11.74 -3.95 19.68
C ARG A 272 -11.50 -2.60 19.00
N CYS A 273 -11.98 -2.41 17.77
CA CYS A 273 -11.86 -1.14 17.07
C CYS A 273 -12.60 -0.02 17.79
N ALA A 274 -13.83 -0.25 18.23
CA ALA A 274 -14.61 0.74 18.98
C ALA A 274 -13.86 1.16 20.25
N LYS A 275 -13.37 0.20 21.04
CA LYS A 275 -12.61 0.48 22.27
C LYS A 275 -11.27 1.18 21.99
N ALA A 276 -10.54 0.73 20.98
CA ALA A 276 -9.21 1.29 20.68
C ALA A 276 -9.26 2.75 20.25
N PHE A 277 -10.32 3.14 19.52
CA PHE A 277 -10.48 4.49 18.99
C PHE A 277 -11.51 5.32 19.76
N ASP A 278 -12.01 4.83 20.90
CA ASP A 278 -12.84 5.61 21.80
C ASP A 278 -12.02 6.77 22.38
N GLY A 279 -12.58 7.99 22.30
CA GLY A 279 -11.90 9.21 22.73
C GLY A 279 -10.62 9.59 21.95
N PHE A 280 -10.18 8.78 20.97
CA PHE A 280 -9.06 9.17 20.13
C PHE A 280 -9.44 10.37 19.26
N CYS A 281 -8.66 11.43 19.33
CA CYS A 281 -8.80 12.62 18.49
C CYS A 281 -7.53 12.75 17.64
N GLU A 282 -7.68 12.75 16.34
CA GLU A 282 -6.62 13.16 15.43
C GLU A 282 -6.42 14.67 15.52
N ASN A 283 -5.18 15.10 15.59
CA ASN A 283 -4.83 16.51 15.55
C ASN A 283 -4.81 16.98 14.08
N ASN A 284 -5.94 17.47 13.59
CA ASN A 284 -6.09 17.98 12.22
C ASN A 284 -5.95 19.52 12.17
N ASP A 285 -4.80 20.03 12.63
CA ASP A 285 -4.52 21.47 12.65
C ASP A 285 -4.40 22.06 11.24
N CYS A 286 -4.13 21.22 10.24
CA CYS A 286 -4.04 21.68 8.85
C CYS A 286 -5.42 21.89 8.19
N GLY A 287 -6.51 21.39 8.78
CA GLY A 287 -7.89 21.55 8.29
C GLY A 287 -8.16 20.93 6.91
N LEU A 288 -7.46 19.83 6.58
CA LEU A 288 -7.75 19.00 5.41
C LEU A 288 -9.00 18.15 5.67
N ASP A 289 -9.73 17.81 4.59
CA ASP A 289 -10.80 16.82 4.68
C ASP A 289 -10.19 15.41 4.69
N ILE A 290 -10.37 14.68 5.81
CA ILE A 290 -9.71 13.40 6.07
C ILE A 290 -10.73 12.30 6.34
N GLU A 291 -10.62 11.19 5.62
CA GLU A 291 -11.40 9.98 5.80
C GLU A 291 -10.48 8.82 6.24
N ILE A 292 -10.60 8.37 7.50
CA ILE A 292 -9.85 7.22 8.02
C ILE A 292 -10.66 5.94 7.86
N MET A 293 -10.05 4.92 7.28
CA MET A 293 -10.64 3.62 7.01
C MET A 293 -9.83 2.52 7.72
N LEU A 294 -10.42 1.83 8.68
CA LEU A 294 -9.77 0.72 9.36
C LEU A 294 -10.00 -0.58 8.58
N MET A 295 -8.98 -1.09 7.91
CA MET A 295 -9.00 -2.36 7.19
C MET A 295 -8.43 -3.45 8.11
N VAL A 296 -9.29 -4.28 8.69
CA VAL A 296 -8.89 -5.22 9.77
C VAL A 296 -8.88 -6.65 9.26
N PHE A 297 -7.69 -7.24 9.27
CA PHE A 297 -7.45 -8.60 8.82
C PHE A 297 -6.74 -9.42 9.91
N PRO A 298 -7.49 -10.05 10.83
CA PRO A 298 -6.91 -10.97 11.80
C PRO A 298 -6.39 -12.23 11.12
N VAL A 299 -5.30 -12.77 11.63
CA VAL A 299 -4.69 -14.02 11.16
C VAL A 299 -4.42 -14.94 12.37
N ARG A 300 -4.56 -16.25 12.17
CA ARG A 300 -4.40 -17.23 13.26
C ARG A 300 -2.96 -17.33 13.74
N ASP A 301 -2.01 -17.37 12.82
CA ASP A 301 -0.58 -17.54 13.11
C ASP A 301 0.24 -16.59 12.25
N LEU A 302 0.47 -15.40 12.80
CA LEU A 302 1.22 -14.36 12.12
C LEU A 302 2.69 -14.76 11.91
N LYS A 303 3.26 -15.52 12.83
CA LYS A 303 4.64 -15.99 12.72
C LYS A 303 4.79 -16.97 11.56
N LYS A 304 3.86 -17.92 11.42
CA LYS A 304 3.85 -18.87 10.30
C LYS A 304 3.65 -18.15 8.97
N LEU A 305 2.74 -17.16 8.93
CA LEU A 305 2.52 -16.35 7.73
C LEU A 305 3.79 -15.60 7.32
N ARG A 306 4.46 -14.93 8.27
CA ARG A 306 5.73 -14.24 8.01
C ARG A 306 6.83 -15.17 7.56
N GLN A 307 6.92 -16.34 8.18
CA GLN A 307 7.92 -17.35 7.77
C GLN A 307 7.65 -17.84 6.34
N ALA A 308 6.40 -18.17 6.02
CA ALA A 308 6.04 -18.58 4.67
C ALA A 308 6.38 -17.51 3.62
N PHE A 309 6.14 -16.22 3.93
CA PHE A 309 6.53 -15.13 3.05
C PHE A 309 8.05 -14.97 2.93
N LEU A 310 8.80 -15.14 4.02
CA LEU A 310 10.26 -15.14 4.00
C LEU A 310 10.82 -16.30 3.16
N ASP A 311 10.22 -17.47 3.26
CA ASP A 311 10.61 -18.65 2.48
C ASP A 311 10.42 -18.38 0.98
N GLU A 312 9.32 -17.73 0.57
CA GLU A 312 9.13 -17.29 -0.82
C GLU A 312 10.24 -16.33 -1.28
N ARG A 313 10.71 -15.44 -0.41
CA ARG A 313 11.76 -14.47 -0.72
C ARG A 313 13.14 -15.12 -0.82
N THR A 314 13.43 -16.11 0.03
CA THR A 314 14.75 -16.72 0.19
C THR A 314 14.91 -18.00 -0.60
N CYS A 315 13.80 -18.66 -0.97
CA CYS A 315 13.82 -19.93 -1.68
C CYS A 315 14.53 -19.80 -3.03
N LYS A 316 15.80 -20.19 -3.07
CA LYS A 316 16.46 -20.53 -4.32
C LYS A 316 15.79 -21.82 -4.79
N LYS A 317 14.97 -21.78 -5.86
CA LYS A 317 14.57 -23.03 -6.51
C LYS A 317 15.84 -23.84 -6.68
N SER A 318 15.92 -25.01 -6.05
CA SER A 318 16.82 -26.05 -6.50
C SER A 318 16.50 -26.23 -7.97
N GLU A 319 17.35 -25.68 -8.83
CA GLU A 319 17.29 -25.93 -10.26
C GLU A 319 17.33 -27.44 -10.39
N GLY A 320 16.17 -28.00 -10.81
CA GLY A 320 16.05 -29.42 -11.04
C GLY A 320 17.09 -29.81 -12.09
N THR A 321 17.97 -30.65 -11.65
CA THR A 321 18.83 -31.49 -12.49
C THR A 321 18.01 -32.21 -13.55
#